data_116555998b3afdd9201d90f2fde37947
#
_entry.id   116555998b3afdd9201d90f2fde37947
#
_cell.length_a   1.000
_cell.length_b   1.000
_cell.length_c   1.000
_cell.angle_alpha   90.00
_cell.angle_beta   90.00
_cell.angle_gamma   90.00
#
_symmetry.space_group_name_H-M   'P 1'
#
loop_
_entity.id
_entity.type
_entity.pdbx_description
1 polymer ?
#
loop_
_entity_poly.entity_id
_entity_poly.type
_entity_poly.pdbx_seq_one_letter_code
_entity_poly.pdbx_strand_id
1 'polypeptide(L)'
;MSEAVRTSGSGRHGGSPRRVLIVDDHPIVRQGLRRMIESEPDLVVCGEAQSEGEARQAIRELAPDVVIVDISLAQGDGLELVRDVHAQHPELPMLVLSMHDELIYAERLLAAGASGYIMKQAASEQLLVALRQVLDGGVYVSETLAQTLGRRRAGGAEGGCAGVDPIGRLSNRELQVLSLIGRGLSSREAADSLGLSVKTVESHRQSLKRKLHLSTNARLVQYAIDWYARHSKSL
;
A
#
# COMPACT_ATOMS: atom_id res chain seq x y z
N MET A 1 6.45 -40.89 43.67
CA MET A 1 5.78 -39.56 43.51
C MET A 1 6.38 -38.95 42.27
N SER A 2 5.66 -39.08 41.16
CA SER A 2 6.14 -38.67 39.84
C SER A 2 5.27 -37.52 39.36
N GLU A 3 5.83 -36.36 39.22
CA GLU A 3 5.16 -35.13 38.83
C GLU A 3 5.23 -35.02 37.30
N ALA A 4 4.05 -35.18 36.65
CA ALA A 4 3.90 -35.09 35.22
C ALA A 4 3.94 -33.61 34.79
N VAL A 5 4.98 -33.24 34.03
CA VAL A 5 5.08 -31.99 33.28
C VAL A 5 3.98 -31.95 32.25
N ARG A 6 2.98 -31.08 32.44
CA ARG A 6 1.96 -30.76 31.45
C ARG A 6 2.56 -29.83 30.41
N THR A 7 2.88 -30.37 29.26
CA THR A 7 3.12 -29.58 28.05
C THR A 7 1.79 -28.94 27.65
N SER A 8 1.71 -27.62 27.78
CA SER A 8 0.60 -26.81 27.29
C SER A 8 0.60 -26.87 25.76
N GLY A 9 -0.40 -27.60 25.24
CA GLY A 9 -0.63 -27.76 23.82
C GLY A 9 -1.02 -26.43 23.15
N SER A 10 -0.41 -26.20 21.99
CA SER A 10 -0.78 -25.15 21.04
C SER A 10 -2.26 -25.27 20.70
N GLY A 11 -3.01 -24.20 20.97
CA GLY A 11 -4.43 -24.11 20.64
C GLY A 11 -4.65 -24.30 19.13
N ARG A 12 -5.26 -25.42 18.76
CA ARG A 12 -5.80 -25.64 17.41
C ARG A 12 -7.02 -24.74 17.28
N HIS A 13 -6.92 -23.68 16.49
CA HIS A 13 -8.07 -22.92 16.05
C HIS A 13 -8.82 -23.80 15.04
N GLY A 14 -9.88 -24.48 15.49
CA GLY A 14 -10.78 -25.30 14.67
C GLY A 14 -11.81 -24.44 13.91
N GLY A 15 -11.37 -23.35 13.29
CA GLY A 15 -12.18 -22.52 12.39
C GLY A 15 -11.91 -22.84 10.93
N SER A 16 -12.84 -22.49 10.03
CA SER A 16 -12.59 -22.55 8.59
C SER A 16 -11.38 -21.67 8.22
N PRO A 17 -10.57 -22.05 7.20
CA PRO A 17 -9.46 -21.25 6.75
C PRO A 17 -9.90 -19.82 6.41
N ARG A 18 -9.08 -18.83 6.77
CA ARG A 18 -9.32 -17.42 6.43
C ARG A 18 -9.18 -17.17 4.94
N ARG A 19 -10.11 -16.48 4.37
CA ARG A 19 -10.29 -16.25 2.93
C ARG A 19 -9.55 -15.02 2.49
N VAL A 20 -8.53 -15.18 1.66
CA VAL A 20 -7.67 -14.10 1.15
C VAL A 20 -8.02 -13.81 -0.30
N LEU A 21 -8.32 -12.55 -0.63
CA LEU A 21 -8.42 -12.06 -2.01
C LEU A 21 -7.12 -11.37 -2.39
N ILE A 22 -6.55 -11.70 -3.57
CA ILE A 22 -5.34 -11.08 -4.10
C ILE A 22 -5.70 -10.15 -5.24
N VAL A 23 -5.30 -8.88 -5.15
CA VAL A 23 -5.49 -7.85 -6.18
C VAL A 23 -4.13 -7.33 -6.64
N ASP A 24 -3.67 -7.78 -7.82
CA ASP A 24 -2.40 -7.38 -8.44
C ASP A 24 -2.50 -7.65 -9.94
N ASP A 25 -2.05 -6.76 -10.81
CA ASP A 25 -2.10 -6.94 -12.27
C ASP A 25 -0.95 -7.80 -12.82
N HIS A 26 0.06 -8.13 -11.99
CA HIS A 26 1.20 -8.95 -12.35
C HIS A 26 0.95 -10.46 -12.08
N PRO A 27 0.78 -11.32 -13.09
CA PRO A 27 0.46 -12.74 -12.87
C PRO A 27 1.49 -13.49 -12.02
N ILE A 28 2.79 -13.16 -12.18
CA ILE A 28 3.86 -13.84 -11.45
C ILE A 28 3.83 -13.52 -9.95
N VAL A 29 3.44 -12.28 -9.61
CA VAL A 29 3.28 -11.85 -8.22
C VAL A 29 2.10 -12.57 -7.59
N ARG A 30 0.95 -12.63 -8.26
CA ARG A 30 -0.22 -13.38 -7.77
C ARG A 30 0.09 -14.85 -7.52
N GLN A 31 0.80 -15.51 -8.48
CA GLN A 31 1.21 -16.91 -8.29
C GLN A 31 2.14 -17.10 -7.10
N GLY A 32 3.08 -16.18 -6.89
CA GLY A 32 3.98 -16.19 -5.74
C GLY A 32 3.23 -16.06 -4.43
N LEU A 33 2.35 -15.05 -4.33
CA LEU A 33 1.51 -14.81 -3.16
C LEU A 33 0.58 -16.01 -2.87
N ARG A 34 -0.08 -16.55 -3.90
CA ARG A 34 -0.92 -17.74 -3.76
C ARG A 34 -0.16 -18.90 -3.15
N ARG A 35 1.02 -19.23 -3.66
CA ARG A 35 1.84 -20.34 -3.14
C ARG A 35 2.21 -20.14 -1.68
N MET A 36 2.56 -18.92 -1.29
CA MET A 36 2.91 -18.60 0.09
C MET A 36 1.70 -18.74 1.01
N ILE A 37 0.53 -18.23 0.60
CA ILE A 37 -0.70 -18.28 1.39
C ILE A 37 -1.21 -19.72 1.51
N GLU A 38 -1.27 -20.47 0.42
CA GLU A 38 -1.75 -21.84 0.39
C GLU A 38 -0.79 -22.86 1.03
N SER A 39 0.44 -22.45 1.37
CA SER A 39 1.34 -23.28 2.23
C SER A 39 0.89 -23.29 3.69
N GLU A 40 0.01 -22.38 4.11
CA GLU A 40 -0.49 -22.27 5.47
C GLU A 40 -1.88 -22.92 5.59
N PRO A 41 -2.09 -23.84 6.55
CA PRO A 41 -3.36 -24.58 6.66
C PRO A 41 -4.53 -23.73 7.16
N ASP A 42 -4.26 -22.55 7.72
CA ASP A 42 -5.22 -21.59 8.26
C ASP A 42 -5.64 -20.51 7.27
N LEU A 43 -5.05 -20.49 6.05
CA LEU A 43 -5.32 -19.52 5.00
C LEU A 43 -5.72 -20.19 3.69
N VAL A 44 -6.57 -19.53 2.91
CA VAL A 44 -6.96 -19.97 1.56
C VAL A 44 -7.16 -18.77 0.63
N VAL A 45 -6.64 -18.84 -0.59
CA VAL A 45 -6.91 -17.82 -1.60
C VAL A 45 -8.30 -18.07 -2.20
N CYS A 46 -9.26 -17.22 -1.87
CA CYS A 46 -10.64 -17.34 -2.35
C CYS A 46 -10.85 -16.75 -3.75
N GLY A 47 -9.94 -15.90 -4.21
CA GLY A 47 -10.02 -15.28 -5.54
C GLY A 47 -8.81 -14.42 -5.88
N GLU A 48 -8.75 -14.04 -7.15
CA GLU A 48 -7.76 -13.09 -7.69
C GLU A 48 -8.45 -12.04 -8.54
N ALA A 49 -7.90 -10.82 -8.57
CA ALA A 49 -8.34 -9.73 -9.42
C ALA A 49 -7.13 -9.00 -10.03
N GLN A 50 -7.28 -8.47 -11.24
CA GLN A 50 -6.22 -7.77 -11.97
C GLN A 50 -6.48 -6.27 -12.07
N SER A 51 -7.68 -5.84 -11.70
CA SER A 51 -8.13 -4.46 -11.81
C SER A 51 -9.00 -4.07 -10.62
N GLU A 52 -9.18 -2.78 -10.43
CA GLU A 52 -10.08 -2.22 -9.43
C GLU A 52 -11.52 -2.72 -9.59
N GLY A 53 -12.01 -2.78 -10.83
CA GLY A 53 -13.38 -3.25 -11.12
C GLY A 53 -13.59 -4.72 -10.74
N GLU A 54 -12.64 -5.59 -11.12
CA GLU A 54 -12.66 -7.00 -10.74
C GLU A 54 -12.55 -7.17 -9.21
N ALA A 55 -11.71 -6.38 -8.54
CA ALA A 55 -11.56 -6.42 -7.09
C ALA A 55 -12.87 -6.11 -6.38
N ARG A 56 -13.57 -5.04 -6.79
CA ARG A 56 -14.88 -4.66 -6.23
C ARG A 56 -15.94 -5.75 -6.42
N GLN A 57 -15.95 -6.39 -7.60
CA GLN A 57 -16.84 -7.51 -7.87
C GLN A 57 -16.50 -8.72 -6.99
N ALA A 58 -15.22 -9.12 -6.93
CA ALA A 58 -14.76 -10.25 -6.14
C ALA A 58 -15.03 -10.06 -4.63
N ILE A 59 -14.87 -8.85 -4.09
CA ILE A 59 -15.19 -8.56 -2.68
C ILE A 59 -16.66 -8.84 -2.39
N ARG A 60 -17.57 -8.40 -3.26
CA ARG A 60 -19.03 -8.63 -3.08
C ARG A 60 -19.42 -10.09 -3.21
N GLU A 61 -18.83 -10.80 -4.18
CA GLU A 61 -19.22 -12.18 -4.49
C GLU A 61 -18.57 -13.21 -3.56
N LEU A 62 -17.32 -12.96 -3.19
CA LEU A 62 -16.52 -13.94 -2.47
C LEU A 62 -16.48 -13.68 -0.95
N ALA A 63 -16.88 -12.51 -0.48
CA ALA A 63 -16.83 -12.13 0.94
C ALA A 63 -15.50 -12.56 1.60
N PRO A 64 -14.34 -12.00 1.19
CA PRO A 64 -13.03 -12.33 1.76
C PRO A 64 -12.92 -11.86 3.20
N ASP A 65 -12.07 -12.53 4.01
CA ASP A 65 -11.72 -12.09 5.36
C ASP A 65 -10.62 -11.02 5.35
N VAL A 66 -9.81 -10.96 4.26
CA VAL A 66 -8.76 -9.96 4.05
C VAL A 66 -8.49 -9.78 2.56
N VAL A 67 -8.11 -8.58 2.16
CA VAL A 67 -7.71 -8.27 0.78
C VAL A 67 -6.24 -7.84 0.76
N ILE A 68 -5.45 -8.44 -0.12
CA ILE A 68 -4.12 -7.97 -0.48
C ILE A 68 -4.26 -7.09 -1.72
N VAL A 69 -3.75 -5.86 -1.68
CA VAL A 69 -3.93 -4.87 -2.75
C VAL A 69 -2.60 -4.33 -3.23
N ASP A 70 -2.28 -4.49 -4.51
CA ASP A 70 -1.25 -3.67 -5.16
C ASP A 70 -1.80 -2.25 -5.41
N ILE A 71 -1.06 -1.24 -4.97
CA ILE A 71 -1.42 0.15 -5.25
C ILE A 71 -1.11 0.60 -6.67
N SER A 72 -0.30 -0.17 -7.42
CA SER A 72 0.21 0.20 -8.75
C SER A 72 -0.55 -0.46 -9.90
N LEU A 73 -1.83 -0.76 -9.71
CA LEU A 73 -2.67 -1.39 -10.73
C LEU A 73 -2.62 -0.63 -12.07
N ALA A 74 -2.46 -1.35 -13.17
CA ALA A 74 -2.44 -0.76 -14.52
C ALA A 74 -3.79 -0.12 -14.87
N GLN A 75 -4.89 -0.71 -14.39
CA GLN A 75 -6.26 -0.19 -14.56
C GLN A 75 -6.87 0.13 -13.21
N GLY A 76 -6.98 1.43 -12.91
CA GLY A 76 -7.51 1.96 -11.65
C GLY A 76 -6.46 2.62 -10.76
N ASP A 77 -6.87 2.97 -9.56
CA ASP A 77 -6.01 3.52 -8.51
C ASP A 77 -6.21 2.72 -7.23
N GLY A 78 -5.14 2.03 -6.78
CA GLY A 78 -5.20 1.21 -5.57
C GLY A 78 -5.55 2.00 -4.31
N LEU A 79 -5.21 3.30 -4.24
CA LEU A 79 -5.61 4.18 -3.13
C LEU A 79 -7.12 4.46 -3.15
N GLU A 80 -7.69 4.69 -4.35
CA GLU A 80 -9.14 4.88 -4.49
C GLU A 80 -9.88 3.59 -4.15
N LEU A 81 -9.36 2.44 -4.60
CA LEU A 81 -9.92 1.13 -4.22
C LEU A 81 -9.94 0.96 -2.69
N VAL A 82 -8.83 1.22 -2.00
CA VAL A 82 -8.74 1.12 -0.53
C VAL A 82 -9.77 2.02 0.13
N ARG A 83 -9.86 3.27 -0.29
CA ARG A 83 -10.81 4.25 0.27
C ARG A 83 -12.26 3.82 0.12
N ASP A 84 -12.62 3.38 -1.08
CA ASP A 84 -14.01 3.02 -1.39
C ASP A 84 -14.41 1.70 -0.74
N VAL A 85 -13.50 0.72 -0.69
CA VAL A 85 -13.74 -0.54 0.04
C VAL A 85 -13.88 -0.27 1.53
N HIS A 86 -13.02 0.55 2.12
CA HIS A 86 -13.14 0.91 3.54
C HIS A 86 -14.45 1.65 3.86
N ALA A 87 -14.91 2.53 2.96
CA ALA A 87 -16.18 3.24 3.15
C ALA A 87 -17.40 2.30 3.11
N GLN A 88 -17.36 1.21 2.32
CA GLN A 88 -18.45 0.24 2.17
C GLN A 88 -18.33 -0.95 3.15
N HIS A 89 -17.11 -1.33 3.48
CA HIS A 89 -16.75 -2.49 4.32
C HIS A 89 -15.67 -2.09 5.33
N PRO A 90 -15.99 -1.27 6.35
CA PRO A 90 -15.00 -0.75 7.30
C PRO A 90 -14.27 -1.84 8.11
N GLU A 91 -14.91 -2.99 8.28
CA GLU A 91 -14.36 -4.15 9.00
C GLU A 91 -13.47 -5.06 8.14
N LEU A 92 -13.43 -4.83 6.80
CA LEU A 92 -12.62 -5.66 5.91
C LEU A 92 -11.17 -5.18 5.90
N PRO A 93 -10.23 -5.93 6.50
CA PRO A 93 -8.84 -5.53 6.51
C PRO A 93 -8.23 -5.58 5.11
N MET A 94 -7.45 -4.56 4.79
CA MET A 94 -6.73 -4.45 3.52
C MET A 94 -5.23 -4.29 3.78
N LEU A 95 -4.46 -5.26 3.29
CA LEU A 95 -3.00 -5.24 3.34
C LEU A 95 -2.45 -4.76 2.00
N VAL A 96 -1.78 -3.64 1.99
CA VAL A 96 -1.22 -3.05 0.77
C VAL A 96 0.16 -3.60 0.49
N LEU A 97 0.38 -4.05 -0.75
CA LEU A 97 1.70 -4.36 -1.30
C LEU A 97 2.13 -3.28 -2.29
N SER A 98 3.39 -2.85 -2.23
CA SER A 98 3.90 -1.81 -3.12
C SER A 98 5.39 -1.94 -3.41
N MET A 99 5.78 -1.51 -4.61
CA MET A 99 7.20 -1.29 -4.96
C MET A 99 7.71 0.08 -4.51
N HIS A 100 6.84 0.93 -3.97
CA HIS A 100 7.15 2.30 -3.61
C HIS A 100 7.60 2.42 -2.16
N ASP A 101 8.31 3.52 -1.89
CA ASP A 101 8.83 3.84 -0.55
C ASP A 101 7.69 3.96 0.47
N GLU A 102 7.77 3.18 1.53
CA GLU A 102 6.78 3.12 2.60
C GLU A 102 6.56 4.47 3.27
N LEU A 103 7.63 5.24 3.50
CA LEU A 103 7.57 6.55 4.16
C LEU A 103 6.77 7.59 3.39
N ILE A 104 6.63 7.38 2.08
CA ILE A 104 5.90 8.29 1.19
C ILE A 104 4.42 7.92 1.08
N TYR A 105 4.12 6.61 1.04
CA TYR A 105 2.79 6.15 0.66
C TYR A 105 1.97 5.60 1.82
N ALA A 106 2.61 4.99 2.83
CA ALA A 106 1.88 4.24 3.84
C ALA A 106 0.96 5.13 4.70
N GLU A 107 1.42 6.33 5.10
CA GLU A 107 0.59 7.24 5.91
C GLU A 107 -0.74 7.59 5.21
N ARG A 108 -0.71 7.83 3.89
CA ARG A 108 -1.91 8.11 3.10
C ARG A 108 -2.83 6.89 2.96
N LEU A 109 -2.25 5.71 2.81
CA LEU A 109 -2.99 4.46 2.66
C LEU A 109 -3.64 4.04 3.98
N LEU A 110 -2.92 4.19 5.10
CA LEU A 110 -3.48 3.99 6.43
C LEU A 110 -4.62 4.99 6.72
N ALA A 111 -4.44 6.26 6.34
CA ALA A 111 -5.50 7.27 6.46
C ALA A 111 -6.69 7.01 5.52
N ALA A 112 -6.50 6.27 4.43
CA ALA A 112 -7.56 5.83 3.54
C ALA A 112 -8.28 4.57 4.02
N GLY A 113 -7.81 3.92 5.09
CA GLY A 113 -8.41 2.74 5.70
C GLY A 113 -7.66 1.43 5.44
N ALA A 114 -6.42 1.48 4.93
CA ALA A 114 -5.59 0.28 4.88
C ALA A 114 -5.24 -0.19 6.29
N SER A 115 -5.23 -1.51 6.50
CA SER A 115 -4.83 -2.14 7.76
C SER A 115 -3.33 -2.45 7.82
N GLY A 116 -2.61 -2.30 6.71
CA GLY A 116 -1.16 -2.48 6.71
C GLY A 116 -0.52 -2.16 5.38
N TYR A 117 0.81 -2.04 5.43
CA TYR A 117 1.65 -1.77 4.27
C TYR A 117 2.89 -2.65 4.29
N ILE A 118 3.22 -3.25 3.16
CA ILE A 118 4.45 -4.04 2.95
C ILE A 118 5.08 -3.63 1.63
N MET A 119 6.39 -3.44 1.61
CA MET A 119 7.14 -3.34 0.37
C MET A 119 7.21 -4.71 -0.31
N LYS A 120 6.95 -4.78 -1.63
CA LYS A 120 6.97 -6.07 -2.38
C LYS A 120 8.28 -6.84 -2.23
N GLN A 121 9.42 -6.15 -2.04
CA GLN A 121 10.72 -6.78 -1.78
C GLN A 121 10.77 -7.56 -0.45
N ALA A 122 10.02 -7.12 0.54
CA ALA A 122 9.95 -7.75 1.86
C ALA A 122 8.79 -8.76 1.99
N ALA A 123 7.95 -8.90 0.97
CA ALA A 123 6.73 -9.73 1.03
C ALA A 123 7.04 -11.21 1.37
N SER A 124 8.15 -11.77 0.85
CA SER A 124 8.52 -13.17 1.11
C SER A 124 8.74 -13.48 2.59
N GLU A 125 9.16 -12.51 3.38
CA GLU A 125 9.48 -12.69 4.81
C GLU A 125 8.35 -12.21 5.72
N GLN A 126 7.61 -11.21 5.29
CA GLN A 126 6.69 -10.46 6.16
C GLN A 126 5.21 -10.72 5.90
N LEU A 127 4.85 -11.27 4.72
CA LEU A 127 3.46 -11.39 4.29
C LEU A 127 2.57 -12.15 5.28
N LEU A 128 3.00 -13.33 5.68
CA LEU A 128 2.19 -14.21 6.55
C LEU A 128 2.00 -13.62 7.94
N VAL A 129 3.04 -12.99 8.47
CA VAL A 129 2.98 -12.28 9.76
C VAL A 129 2.01 -11.11 9.67
N ALA A 130 2.13 -10.31 8.61
CA ALA A 130 1.25 -9.16 8.40
C ALA A 130 -0.21 -9.57 8.18
N LEU A 131 -0.47 -10.64 7.40
CA LEU A 131 -1.81 -11.16 7.18
C LEU A 131 -2.48 -11.56 8.50
N ARG A 132 -1.78 -12.30 9.35
CA ARG A 132 -2.31 -12.70 10.68
C ARG A 132 -2.55 -11.49 11.55
N GLN A 133 -1.63 -10.54 11.60
CA GLN A 133 -1.79 -9.32 12.39
C GLN A 133 -3.02 -8.50 11.97
N VAL A 134 -3.24 -8.31 10.66
CA VAL A 134 -4.40 -7.54 10.18
C VAL A 134 -5.71 -8.33 10.33
N LEU A 135 -5.68 -9.65 10.21
CA LEU A 135 -6.84 -10.52 10.47
C LEU A 135 -7.27 -10.53 11.94
N ASP A 136 -6.32 -10.29 12.85
CA ASP A 136 -6.57 -10.13 14.29
C ASP A 136 -6.98 -8.69 14.67
N GLY A 137 -7.23 -7.82 13.67
CA GLY A 137 -7.65 -6.43 13.86
C GLY A 137 -6.50 -5.46 14.16
N GLY A 138 -5.24 -5.90 14.04
CA GLY A 138 -4.08 -5.04 14.20
C GLY A 138 -3.74 -4.25 12.92
N VAL A 139 -2.80 -3.31 13.05
CA VAL A 139 -2.22 -2.57 11.91
C VAL A 139 -0.78 -3.03 11.70
N TYR A 140 -0.44 -3.43 10.48
CA TYR A 140 0.91 -3.84 10.12
C TYR A 140 1.66 -2.76 9.34
N VAL A 141 2.79 -2.34 9.87
CA VAL A 141 3.75 -1.44 9.20
C VAL A 141 5.18 -1.85 9.60
N SER A 142 6.17 -1.45 8.83
CA SER A 142 7.57 -1.68 9.22
C SER A 142 7.90 -0.96 10.53
N GLU A 143 8.92 -1.46 11.23
CA GLU A 143 9.41 -0.83 12.44
C GLU A 143 9.88 0.61 12.19
N THR A 144 10.52 0.86 11.05
CA THR A 144 10.97 2.19 10.62
C THR A 144 9.81 3.16 10.49
N LEU A 145 8.72 2.74 9.86
CA LEU A 145 7.51 3.57 9.73
C LEU A 145 6.84 3.77 11.08
N ALA A 146 6.71 2.73 11.90
CA ALA A 146 6.12 2.82 13.23
C ALA A 146 6.86 3.84 14.11
N GLN A 147 8.19 3.81 14.11
CA GLN A 147 9.02 4.79 14.81
C GLN A 147 8.85 6.20 14.26
N THR A 148 8.77 6.36 12.94
CA THR A 148 8.58 7.67 12.28
C THR A 148 7.23 8.27 12.64
N LEU A 149 6.15 7.49 12.57
CA LEU A 149 4.80 7.92 12.97
C LEU A 149 4.74 8.23 14.48
N GLY A 150 5.39 7.43 15.31
CA GLY A 150 5.49 7.65 16.76
C GLY A 150 6.18 8.97 17.09
N ARG A 151 7.31 9.28 16.43
CA ARG A 151 8.03 10.56 16.60
C ARG A 151 7.19 11.76 16.17
N ARG A 152 6.48 11.67 15.03
CA ARG A 152 5.58 12.75 14.56
C ARG A 152 4.44 13.02 15.54
N ARG A 153 3.86 11.98 16.14
CA ARG A 153 2.81 12.12 17.18
C ARG A 153 3.35 12.65 18.49
N ALA A 154 4.54 12.23 18.94
CA ALA A 154 5.16 12.66 20.18
C ALA A 154 5.75 14.07 20.10
N GLY A 155 6.18 14.51 18.90
CA GLY A 155 6.78 15.84 18.67
C GLY A 155 5.81 17.01 18.70
N GLY A 156 4.54 16.80 19.04
CA GLY A 156 3.49 17.83 19.15
C GLY A 156 3.39 18.69 17.90
N ALA A 157 2.23 18.93 17.40
CA ALA A 157 1.93 19.75 16.22
C ALA A 157 2.40 21.21 16.36
N GLU A 158 3.72 21.45 16.30
CA GLU A 158 4.29 22.77 16.05
C GLU A 158 4.75 22.81 14.59
N GLY A 159 3.82 23.13 13.70
CA GLY A 159 4.06 23.26 12.25
C GLY A 159 2.85 23.00 11.39
N GLY A 160 1.71 22.79 11.96
CA GLY A 160 0.43 22.71 11.26
C GLY A 160 -0.10 24.09 10.94
N CYS A 161 0.43 24.77 9.92
CA CYS A 161 -0.41 25.68 9.16
C CYS A 161 -1.60 24.87 8.67
N ALA A 162 -2.83 25.30 8.98
CA ALA A 162 -4.09 24.84 8.42
C ALA A 162 -4.20 25.17 6.91
N GLY A 163 -3.17 24.84 6.15
CA GLY A 163 -3.11 24.83 4.70
C GLY A 163 -3.26 23.39 4.27
N VAL A 164 -4.32 23.12 3.53
CA VAL A 164 -4.58 21.83 2.88
C VAL A 164 -3.28 21.36 2.24
N ASP A 165 -2.71 20.25 2.75
CA ASP A 165 -1.49 19.67 2.19
C ASP A 165 -1.67 19.46 0.68
N PRO A 166 -0.92 20.20 -0.17
CA PRO A 166 -1.08 20.11 -1.62
C PRO A 166 -0.85 18.67 -2.13
N ILE A 167 -0.01 17.93 -1.43
CA ILE A 167 0.30 16.52 -1.73
C ILE A 167 -0.91 15.62 -1.46
N GLY A 168 -1.69 15.91 -0.42
CA GLY A 168 -2.93 15.18 -0.12
C GLY A 168 -3.96 15.18 -1.25
N ARG A 169 -3.90 16.15 -2.17
CA ARG A 169 -4.78 16.26 -3.35
C ARG A 169 -4.29 15.50 -4.58
N LEU A 170 -3.08 14.95 -4.54
CA LEU A 170 -2.53 14.20 -5.65
C LEU A 170 -3.14 12.80 -5.70
N SER A 171 -3.46 12.31 -6.91
CA SER A 171 -3.76 10.89 -7.10
C SER A 171 -2.50 10.06 -6.85
N ASN A 172 -2.67 8.76 -6.68
CA ASN A 172 -1.54 7.86 -6.50
C ASN A 172 -0.57 7.93 -7.70
N ARG A 173 -1.10 7.94 -8.93
CA ARG A 173 -0.30 8.08 -10.15
C ARG A 173 0.46 9.41 -10.24
N GLU A 174 -0.13 10.52 -9.82
CA GLU A 174 0.54 11.81 -9.75
C GLU A 174 1.67 11.79 -8.71
N LEU A 175 1.45 11.15 -7.56
CA LEU A 175 2.47 11.01 -6.53
C LEU A 175 3.63 10.11 -7.00
N GLN A 176 3.34 9.02 -7.73
CA GLN A 176 4.35 8.18 -8.36
C GLN A 176 5.21 8.98 -9.35
N VAL A 177 4.57 9.74 -10.24
CA VAL A 177 5.29 10.61 -11.19
C VAL A 177 6.11 11.66 -10.46
N LEU A 178 5.57 12.29 -9.41
CA LEU A 178 6.30 13.28 -8.60
C LEU A 178 7.54 12.65 -7.94
N SER A 179 7.42 11.45 -7.38
CA SER A 179 8.53 10.71 -6.75
C SER A 179 9.64 10.38 -7.76
N LEU A 180 9.27 9.92 -8.96
CA LEU A 180 10.24 9.62 -10.02
C LEU A 180 10.97 10.88 -10.51
N ILE A 181 10.25 12.00 -10.67
CA ILE A 181 10.87 13.30 -10.97
C ILE A 181 11.83 13.71 -9.85
N GLY A 182 11.44 13.52 -8.59
CA GLY A 182 12.27 13.84 -7.42
C GLY A 182 13.54 12.99 -7.35
N ARG A 183 13.52 11.78 -7.87
CA ARG A 183 14.67 10.89 -8.08
C ARG A 183 15.54 11.27 -9.28
N GLY A 184 15.16 12.29 -10.06
CA GLY A 184 15.88 12.75 -11.23
C GLY A 184 15.56 12.04 -12.54
N LEU A 185 14.51 11.21 -12.60
CA LEU A 185 14.13 10.50 -13.81
C LEU A 185 13.48 11.45 -14.83
N SER A 186 13.80 11.24 -16.11
CA SER A 186 13.14 11.88 -17.24
C SER A 186 11.70 11.33 -17.42
N SER A 187 10.88 12.02 -18.20
CA SER A 187 9.52 11.55 -18.51
C SER A 187 9.51 10.20 -19.24
N ARG A 188 10.55 9.87 -20.00
CA ARG A 188 10.70 8.59 -20.69
C ARG A 188 11.02 7.47 -19.70
N GLU A 189 12.01 7.67 -18.85
CA GLU A 189 12.36 6.71 -17.79
C GLU A 189 11.22 6.49 -16.81
N ALA A 190 10.49 7.56 -16.46
CA ALA A 190 9.29 7.46 -15.62
C ALA A 190 8.16 6.67 -16.33
N ALA A 191 7.98 6.86 -17.62
CA ALA A 191 7.00 6.11 -18.42
C ALA A 191 7.36 4.61 -18.46
N ASP A 192 8.61 4.30 -18.75
CA ASP A 192 9.11 2.91 -18.76
C ASP A 192 8.94 2.24 -17.37
N SER A 193 9.28 2.97 -16.29
CA SER A 193 9.14 2.47 -14.91
C SER A 193 7.70 2.22 -14.47
N LEU A 194 6.75 2.98 -15.00
CA LEU A 194 5.33 2.89 -14.64
C LEU A 194 4.48 2.07 -15.62
N GLY A 195 5.07 1.54 -16.69
CA GLY A 195 4.34 0.87 -17.76
C GLY A 195 3.37 1.79 -18.52
N LEU A 196 3.69 3.09 -18.61
CA LEU A 196 2.85 4.12 -19.22
C LEU A 196 3.44 4.65 -20.52
N SER A 197 2.63 5.37 -21.30
CA SER A 197 3.15 6.17 -22.40
C SER A 197 3.80 7.46 -21.89
N VAL A 198 4.82 7.98 -22.60
CA VAL A 198 5.41 9.30 -22.28
C VAL A 198 4.36 10.40 -22.28
N LYS A 199 3.37 10.32 -23.19
CA LYS A 199 2.26 11.26 -23.27
C LYS A 199 1.40 11.24 -21.98
N THR A 200 1.18 10.06 -21.41
CA THR A 200 0.45 9.90 -20.15
C THR A 200 1.23 10.53 -18.99
N VAL A 201 2.54 10.30 -18.90
CA VAL A 201 3.40 10.92 -17.89
C VAL A 201 3.40 12.44 -18.03
N GLU A 202 3.48 12.98 -19.25
CA GLU A 202 3.40 14.44 -19.45
C GLU A 202 2.03 15.00 -19.06
N SER A 203 0.94 14.25 -19.26
CA SER A 203 -0.38 14.63 -18.76
C SER A 203 -0.40 14.72 -17.23
N HIS A 204 0.19 13.75 -16.54
CA HIS A 204 0.34 13.80 -15.08
C HIS A 204 1.20 14.98 -14.63
N ARG A 205 2.31 15.28 -15.32
CA ARG A 205 3.15 16.48 -15.04
C ARG A 205 2.38 17.78 -15.16
N GLN A 206 1.50 17.91 -16.17
CA GLN A 206 0.63 19.08 -16.32
C GLN A 206 -0.39 19.16 -15.15
N SER A 207 -0.98 18.05 -14.77
CA SER A 207 -1.89 18.00 -13.64
C SER A 207 -1.20 18.35 -12.33
N LEU A 208 0.02 17.83 -12.09
CA LEU A 208 0.88 18.17 -10.96
C LEU A 208 1.13 19.68 -10.88
N LYS A 209 1.55 20.30 -11.98
CA LYS A 209 1.78 21.76 -12.01
C LYS A 209 0.52 22.54 -11.61
N ARG A 210 -0.64 22.13 -12.12
CA ARG A 210 -1.91 22.77 -11.79
C ARG A 210 -2.27 22.61 -10.31
N LYS A 211 -2.18 21.38 -9.77
CA LYS A 211 -2.56 21.07 -8.38
C LYS A 211 -1.60 21.67 -7.35
N LEU A 212 -0.31 21.75 -7.70
CA LEU A 212 0.74 22.33 -6.86
C LEU A 212 0.96 23.84 -7.12
N HIS A 213 0.17 24.45 -8.01
CA HIS A 213 0.27 25.86 -8.40
C HIS A 213 1.66 26.25 -8.92
N LEU A 214 2.28 25.36 -9.71
CA LEU A 214 3.61 25.57 -10.28
C LEU A 214 3.52 26.03 -11.75
N SER A 215 4.19 27.13 -12.10
CA SER A 215 4.08 27.76 -13.42
C SER A 215 4.95 27.10 -14.51
N THR A 216 6.07 26.46 -14.14
CA THR A 216 7.05 25.92 -15.09
C THR A 216 7.47 24.50 -14.76
N ASN A 217 8.02 23.78 -15.77
CA ASN A 217 8.60 22.46 -15.56
C ASN A 217 9.81 22.50 -14.62
N ALA A 218 10.63 23.55 -14.70
CA ALA A 218 11.78 23.71 -13.82
C ALA A 218 11.35 23.79 -12.34
N ARG A 219 10.28 24.54 -12.05
CA ARG A 219 9.73 24.61 -10.70
C ARG A 219 9.13 23.28 -10.23
N LEU A 220 8.53 22.52 -11.12
CA LEU A 220 8.04 21.19 -10.78
C LEU A 220 9.20 20.26 -10.41
N VAL A 221 10.28 20.25 -11.20
CA VAL A 221 11.47 19.43 -10.92
C VAL A 221 12.09 19.82 -9.58
N GLN A 222 12.31 21.12 -9.34
CA GLN A 222 12.86 21.60 -8.07
C GLN A 222 11.97 21.20 -6.88
N TYR A 223 10.67 21.42 -7.00
CA TYR A 223 9.71 21.02 -5.97
C TYR A 223 9.76 19.52 -5.68
N ALA A 224 9.82 18.70 -6.74
CA ALA A 224 9.87 17.25 -6.62
C ALA A 224 11.14 16.76 -5.91
N ILE A 225 12.30 17.36 -6.24
CA ILE A 225 13.58 17.05 -5.60
C ILE A 225 13.53 17.42 -4.12
N ASP A 226 13.10 18.64 -3.79
CA ASP A 226 13.04 19.12 -2.41
C ASP A 226 12.04 18.31 -1.58
N TRP A 227 10.91 17.95 -2.19
CA TRP A 227 9.90 17.12 -1.56
C TRP A 227 10.42 15.70 -1.32
N TYR A 228 10.99 15.05 -2.34
CA TYR A 228 11.54 13.70 -2.23
C TYR A 228 12.66 13.63 -1.19
N ALA A 229 13.58 14.58 -1.19
CA ALA A 229 14.68 14.64 -0.23
C ALA A 229 14.21 14.75 1.23
N ARG A 230 13.05 15.37 1.48
CA ARG A 230 12.47 15.50 2.84
C ARG A 230 11.74 14.22 3.29
N HIS A 231 11.18 13.45 2.37
CA HIS A 231 10.35 12.29 2.68
C HIS A 231 11.06 10.95 2.52
N SER A 232 12.13 10.88 1.69
CA SER A 232 12.93 9.67 1.48
C SER A 232 14.15 9.55 2.39
N LYS A 233 14.44 10.54 3.26
CA LYS A 233 15.57 10.48 4.21
C LYS A 233 15.17 9.65 5.43
N SER A 234 15.34 8.34 5.30
CA SER A 234 15.62 7.42 6.39
C SER A 234 16.43 6.26 5.83
N LEU A 235 17.68 6.51 5.54
CA LEU A 235 18.75 5.53 5.46
C LEU A 235 19.73 5.83 6.59
#